data_2a6cac8b8a3734c844173f256ea63260
#
_entry.id   2a6cac8b8a3734c844173f256ea63260
#
_cell.length_a   1.000
_cell.length_b   1.000
_cell.length_c   1.000
_cell.angle_alpha   90.00
_cell.angle_beta   90.00
_cell.angle_gamma   90.00
#
_symmetry.space_group_name_H-M   'P 1'
#
loop_
_entity.id
_entity.type
_entity.pdbx_description
1 polymer ?
#
loop_
_entity_poly.entity_id
_entity_poly.type
_entity_poly.pdbx_seq_one_letter_code
_entity_poly.pdbx_strand_id
1 'polypeptide(L)'
;MVTARIPSAMVLAMAFYRRNLPHWHPEGASIFLTWRLYGSLPVDARSTARIGCATRSSWQSTAAEEGIDKSTARIGCATKPSDSPGRAFRLVDSVLNRADKGPLWLKDPRIARCVMEAIHSGEKKLGFYSLHAFVIMPNHIHLLITPGVPVSRVMNGLKGVTAREANCILHNRGQHFWQDESFDHWVRTSTEFDRIQAYIERNPVSAQLVSKPEEWPWSSAARIAPHSLSLRLD
;
A
#
# COMPACT_ATOMS: atom_id res chain seq x y z
N MET A 1 48.44 -2.41 26.16
CA MET A 1 47.70 -1.71 25.08
C MET A 1 47.00 -2.77 24.27
N VAL A 2 45.69 -2.95 24.53
CA VAL A 2 44.84 -3.90 23.81
C VAL A 2 43.95 -3.06 22.90
N THR A 3 44.26 -3.08 21.60
CA THR A 3 43.45 -2.43 20.56
C THR A 3 42.19 -3.29 20.32
N ALA A 4 41.06 -2.84 20.83
CA ALA A 4 39.77 -3.42 20.47
C ALA A 4 39.48 -3.15 18.99
N ARG A 5 39.48 -4.22 18.20
CA ARG A 5 38.96 -4.21 16.81
C ARG A 5 37.44 -4.07 16.89
N ILE A 6 36.92 -2.98 16.33
CA ILE A 6 35.51 -2.81 16.02
C ILE A 6 35.15 -3.83 14.94
N PRO A 7 34.15 -4.68 15.13
CA PRO A 7 33.73 -5.60 14.06
C PRO A 7 33.07 -4.79 12.96
N SER A 8 33.62 -5.02 11.76
CA SER A 8 33.23 -4.47 10.48
C SER A 8 31.75 -4.77 10.16
N ALA A 9 31.04 -3.71 9.79
CA ALA A 9 29.90 -3.72 8.90
C ALA A 9 28.81 -4.78 9.16
N MET A 10 27.87 -4.43 9.98
CA MET A 10 26.51 -4.91 9.83
C MET A 10 26.01 -4.41 8.46
N VAL A 11 26.21 -5.22 7.43
CA VAL A 11 25.56 -5.02 6.13
C VAL A 11 24.06 -5.19 6.40
N LEU A 12 23.34 -4.07 6.48
CA LEU A 12 21.87 -4.11 6.48
C LEU A 12 21.45 -4.91 5.24
N ALA A 13 20.88 -6.08 5.46
CA ALA A 13 20.33 -6.89 4.39
C ALA A 13 19.13 -6.12 3.82
N MET A 14 19.29 -5.62 2.59
CA MET A 14 18.27 -4.85 1.90
C MET A 14 17.54 -5.79 0.96
N ALA A 15 16.25 -6.00 1.23
CA ALA A 15 15.38 -6.74 0.32
C ALA A 15 14.96 -5.82 -0.83
N PHE A 16 15.44 -6.11 -2.03
CA PHE A 16 15.04 -5.44 -3.25
C PHE A 16 14.24 -6.42 -4.12
N TYR A 17 13.00 -6.06 -4.48
CA TYR A 17 12.27 -6.79 -5.50
C TYR A 17 11.67 -5.83 -6.53
N ARG A 18 11.59 -6.27 -7.77
CA ARG A 18 11.11 -5.47 -8.89
C ARG A 18 9.91 -6.18 -9.54
N ARG A 19 8.78 -5.51 -9.56
CA ARG A 19 7.67 -5.80 -10.48
C ARG A 19 7.68 -4.72 -11.57
N ASN A 20 6.70 -3.81 -11.57
CA ASN A 20 6.72 -2.62 -12.43
C ASN A 20 7.39 -1.43 -11.74
N LEU A 21 7.54 -1.49 -10.40
CA LEU A 21 8.15 -0.49 -9.55
C LEU A 21 9.27 -1.10 -8.69
N PRO A 22 10.37 -0.37 -8.44
CA PRO A 22 11.35 -0.78 -7.47
C PRO A 22 10.81 -0.58 -6.05
N HIS A 23 10.76 -1.64 -5.27
CA HIS A 23 10.39 -1.63 -3.85
C HIS A 23 11.67 -1.84 -3.02
N TRP A 24 11.95 -0.90 -2.14
CA TRP A 24 13.13 -0.92 -1.30
C TRP A 24 12.73 -0.72 0.16
N HIS A 25 13.07 -1.68 1.00
CA HIS A 25 12.69 -1.70 2.40
C HIS A 25 13.89 -2.01 3.29
N PRO A 26 14.30 -1.10 4.20
CA PRO A 26 15.26 -1.41 5.24
C PRO A 26 14.70 -2.47 6.18
N GLU A 27 15.56 -3.34 6.68
CA GLU A 27 15.19 -4.33 7.66
C GLU A 27 14.70 -3.66 8.96
N GLY A 28 13.60 -4.15 9.54
CA GLY A 28 13.01 -3.61 10.76
C GLY A 28 12.23 -2.30 10.59
N ALA A 29 12.16 -1.73 9.38
CA ALA A 29 11.37 -0.53 9.15
C ALA A 29 9.88 -0.82 9.05
N SER A 30 9.05 0.05 9.64
CA SER A 30 7.61 0.00 9.42
C SER A 30 7.26 0.44 8.01
N ILE A 31 6.26 -0.19 7.42
CA ILE A 31 5.85 0.04 6.04
C ILE A 31 4.35 0.27 5.99
N PHE A 32 3.96 1.33 5.30
CA PHE A 32 2.59 1.61 4.93
C PHE A 32 2.30 1.01 3.56
N LEU A 33 1.29 0.15 3.48
CA LEU A 33 0.87 -0.56 2.29
C LEU A 33 -0.56 -0.16 1.90
N THR A 34 -0.80 0.01 0.61
CA THR A 34 -2.15 0.18 0.06
C THR A 34 -2.32 -0.68 -1.18
N TRP A 35 -3.41 -1.43 -1.23
CA TRP A 35 -3.81 -2.15 -2.45
C TRP A 35 -5.32 -2.08 -2.65
N ARG A 36 -5.77 -2.30 -3.85
CA ARG A 36 -7.14 -2.03 -4.26
C ARG A 36 -7.73 -3.12 -5.14
N LEU A 37 -9.03 -3.14 -5.24
CA LEU A 37 -9.75 -4.03 -6.15
C LEU A 37 -9.37 -3.73 -7.61
N TYR A 38 -9.35 -4.79 -8.41
CA TYR A 38 -9.16 -4.67 -9.85
C TYR A 38 -10.31 -3.84 -10.46
N GLY A 39 -9.97 -2.85 -11.26
CA GLY A 39 -10.97 -1.97 -11.88
C GLY A 39 -11.54 -0.87 -10.99
N SER A 40 -11.07 -0.69 -9.74
CA SER A 40 -11.57 0.34 -8.82
C SER A 40 -11.19 1.78 -9.17
N LEU A 41 -10.25 2.00 -10.09
CA LEU A 41 -9.95 3.34 -10.63
C LEU A 41 -10.49 3.48 -12.04
N PRO A 42 -11.01 4.66 -12.41
CA PRO A 42 -11.37 5.00 -13.78
C PRO A 42 -10.17 4.84 -14.73
N VAL A 43 -10.45 4.62 -16.02
CA VAL A 43 -9.39 4.42 -17.03
C VAL A 43 -8.48 5.65 -17.12
N ASP A 44 -9.05 6.84 -17.03
CA ASP A 44 -8.37 8.14 -17.07
C ASP A 44 -7.43 8.33 -15.86
N ALA A 45 -7.82 7.88 -14.67
CA ALA A 45 -7.00 7.94 -13.47
C ALA A 45 -5.86 6.90 -13.46
N ARG A 46 -5.96 5.84 -14.28
CA ARG A 46 -4.88 4.83 -14.43
C ARG A 46 -3.66 5.42 -15.14
N SER A 47 -3.84 6.37 -16.07
CA SER A 47 -2.75 7.06 -16.75
C SER A 47 -2.00 8.00 -15.80
N THR A 48 -2.72 8.69 -14.90
CA THR A 48 -2.13 9.60 -13.90
C THR A 48 -1.32 8.85 -12.84
N ALA A 49 -1.75 7.65 -12.45
CA ALA A 49 -0.99 6.79 -11.55
C ALA A 49 0.31 6.24 -12.19
N ARG A 50 0.35 6.09 -13.53
CA ARG A 50 1.56 5.74 -14.28
C ARG A 50 2.55 6.89 -14.39
N ILE A 51 2.08 8.14 -14.44
CA ILE A 51 2.93 9.34 -14.60
C ILE A 51 3.77 9.59 -13.33
N GLY A 52 3.29 9.27 -12.14
CA GLY A 52 4.08 9.35 -10.89
C GLY A 52 5.24 8.35 -10.84
N CYS A 53 5.32 7.41 -11.77
CA CYS A 53 6.28 6.31 -11.80
C CYS A 53 7.25 6.33 -12.98
N ALA A 54 7.03 7.18 -13.99
CA ALA A 54 7.77 7.16 -15.25
C ALA A 54 9.08 7.97 -15.25
N THR A 55 9.52 8.55 -14.14
CA THR A 55 10.67 9.48 -14.16
C THR A 55 12.02 8.89 -13.75
N ARG A 56 12.30 7.61 -14.02
CA ARG A 56 13.67 7.11 -13.88
C ARG A 56 14.18 6.09 -14.90
N SER A 57 13.45 5.76 -15.94
CA SER A 57 13.91 4.79 -16.95
C SER A 57 14.33 5.39 -18.31
N SER A 58 14.30 6.71 -18.50
CA SER A 58 14.69 7.34 -19.76
C SER A 58 16.13 7.96 -19.77
N TRP A 59 16.97 7.64 -18.79
CA TRP A 59 18.31 8.23 -18.69
C TRP A 59 19.48 7.26 -18.90
N GLN A 60 19.28 6.09 -19.48
CA GLN A 60 20.39 5.15 -19.74
C GLN A 60 20.39 4.53 -21.14
N SER A 61 20.05 5.27 -22.17
CA SER A 61 20.35 4.78 -23.53
C SER A 61 20.45 5.88 -24.58
N THR A 62 21.26 6.93 -24.36
CA THR A 62 21.83 7.74 -25.44
C THR A 62 23.04 8.48 -24.90
N ALA A 63 24.13 7.77 -24.69
CA ALA A 63 25.46 8.33 -24.53
C ALA A 63 26.45 7.48 -25.34
N ALA A 64 26.27 7.52 -26.64
CA ALA A 64 27.33 7.24 -27.60
C ALA A 64 27.03 8.10 -28.83
N GLU A 65 28.06 8.91 -29.19
CA GLU A 65 28.22 9.64 -30.44
C GLU A 65 27.37 10.90 -30.64
N GLU A 66 27.92 12.04 -30.32
CA GLU A 66 28.39 13.07 -31.25
C GLU A 66 28.86 14.32 -30.49
N GLY A 67 30.09 14.77 -30.77
CA GLY A 67 30.69 15.95 -30.20
C GLY A 67 30.04 17.22 -30.72
N ILE A 68 29.53 18.07 -29.84
CA ILE A 68 29.21 19.47 -30.09
C ILE A 68 29.51 20.31 -28.85
N ASP A 69 30.36 21.28 -29.10
CA ASP A 69 30.77 22.49 -28.41
C ASP A 69 30.08 22.88 -27.07
N LYS A 70 30.95 23.08 -26.07
CA LYS A 70 30.64 23.61 -24.74
C LYS A 70 30.60 25.14 -24.76
N SER A 71 29.60 25.75 -25.34
CA SER A 71 29.28 27.14 -25.02
C SER A 71 27.84 27.45 -25.44
N THR A 72 27.09 27.99 -24.53
CA THR A 72 25.71 28.51 -24.71
C THR A 72 24.60 27.48 -24.66
N ALA A 73 24.09 27.28 -23.44
CA ALA A 73 22.63 27.28 -23.20
C ALA A 73 22.33 27.02 -21.71
N ARG A 74 22.34 28.06 -20.90
CA ARG A 74 21.52 28.10 -19.70
C ARG A 74 20.06 28.22 -20.16
N ILE A 75 19.43 27.10 -20.47
CA ILE A 75 17.98 27.03 -20.51
C ILE A 75 17.60 26.29 -19.24
N GLY A 76 17.16 27.08 -18.26
CA GLY A 76 16.58 26.57 -17.04
C GLY A 76 15.32 25.78 -17.38
N CYS A 77 15.42 24.48 -17.47
CA CYS A 77 14.27 23.60 -17.34
C CYS A 77 13.87 23.62 -15.86
N ALA A 78 13.04 24.61 -15.51
CA ALA A 78 12.32 24.64 -14.25
C ALA A 78 11.32 23.47 -14.23
N THR A 79 11.79 22.25 -13.95
CA THR A 79 10.94 21.18 -13.51
C THR A 79 10.37 21.61 -12.17
N LYS A 80 9.07 21.95 -12.18
CA LYS A 80 8.31 22.28 -10.96
C LYS A 80 8.50 21.15 -9.95
N PRO A 81 8.94 21.42 -8.71
CA PRO A 81 9.11 20.39 -7.67
C PRO A 81 7.72 20.08 -7.05
N SER A 82 6.73 19.67 -7.87
CA SER A 82 5.35 19.55 -7.40
C SER A 82 4.82 18.11 -7.27
N ASP A 83 5.55 17.10 -7.73
CA ASP A 83 5.07 15.73 -7.71
C ASP A 83 5.83 14.85 -6.73
N SER A 84 5.71 15.17 -5.42
CA SER A 84 6.16 14.21 -4.40
C SER A 84 5.27 12.95 -4.46
N PRO A 85 5.84 11.72 -4.29
CA PRO A 85 5.07 10.48 -4.28
C PRO A 85 3.85 10.51 -3.36
N GLY A 86 3.93 11.24 -2.24
CA GLY A 86 2.83 11.42 -1.32
C GLY A 86 1.67 12.28 -1.86
N ARG A 87 1.91 13.17 -2.83
CA ARG A 87 0.82 13.93 -3.46
C ARG A 87 0.06 13.06 -4.46
N ALA A 88 0.78 12.30 -5.29
CA ALA A 88 0.18 11.35 -6.22
C ALA A 88 -0.65 10.30 -5.48
N PHE A 89 -0.13 9.76 -4.37
CA PHE A 89 -0.86 8.85 -3.50
C PHE A 89 -2.18 9.46 -3.01
N ARG A 90 -2.15 10.68 -2.43
CA ARG A 90 -3.36 11.35 -1.92
C ARG A 90 -4.42 11.60 -2.99
N LEU A 91 -4.02 11.88 -4.23
CA LEU A 91 -4.96 12.03 -5.34
C LEU A 91 -5.64 10.71 -5.68
N VAL A 92 -4.88 9.61 -5.81
CA VAL A 92 -5.42 8.27 -6.05
C VAL A 92 -6.35 7.85 -4.93
N ASP A 93 -5.93 8.07 -3.69
CA ASP A 93 -6.69 7.71 -2.50
C ASP A 93 -7.99 8.50 -2.39
N SER A 94 -7.99 9.80 -2.71
CA SER A 94 -9.21 10.62 -2.73
C SER A 94 -10.22 10.13 -3.77
N VAL A 95 -9.76 9.57 -4.89
CA VAL A 95 -10.63 8.96 -5.92
C VAL A 95 -11.20 7.63 -5.40
N LEU A 96 -10.38 6.81 -4.75
CA LEU A 96 -10.81 5.55 -4.15
C LEU A 96 -11.84 5.77 -3.03
N ASN A 97 -11.63 6.79 -2.18
CA ASN A 97 -12.51 7.14 -1.07
C ASN A 97 -13.90 7.62 -1.53
N ARG A 98 -13.99 8.31 -2.67
CA ARG A 98 -15.30 8.66 -3.24
C ARG A 98 -16.10 7.45 -3.67
N ALA A 99 -15.42 6.37 -4.07
CA ALA A 99 -16.04 5.09 -4.45
C ALA A 99 -17.16 5.21 -5.51
N ASP A 100 -17.07 6.24 -6.38
CA ASP A 100 -18.10 6.58 -7.36
C ASP A 100 -18.17 5.58 -8.51
N LYS A 101 -17.09 4.87 -8.77
CA LYS A 101 -16.95 3.94 -9.91
C LYS A 101 -16.15 2.71 -9.53
N GLY A 102 -16.46 1.59 -10.20
CA GLY A 102 -15.77 0.32 -10.05
C GLY A 102 -16.37 -0.59 -8.97
N PRO A 103 -15.74 -1.73 -8.72
CA PRO A 103 -16.25 -2.71 -7.76
C PRO A 103 -16.11 -2.21 -6.32
N LEU A 104 -17.11 -2.52 -5.51
CA LEU A 104 -17.18 -2.23 -4.08
C LEU A 104 -17.33 -3.52 -3.26
N TRP A 105 -16.72 -4.61 -3.71
CA TRP A 105 -16.92 -5.96 -3.15
C TRP A 105 -16.53 -6.08 -1.67
N LEU A 106 -15.66 -5.20 -1.18
CA LEU A 106 -15.28 -5.16 0.24
C LEU A 106 -16.39 -4.58 1.15
N LYS A 107 -17.50 -4.08 0.58
CA LYS A 107 -18.72 -3.77 1.34
C LYS A 107 -19.44 -5.02 1.82
N ASP A 108 -19.27 -6.15 1.14
CA ASP A 108 -19.85 -7.43 1.61
C ASP A 108 -19.16 -7.85 2.91
N PRO A 109 -19.90 -7.96 4.04
CA PRO A 109 -19.33 -8.29 5.33
C PRO A 109 -18.58 -9.63 5.34
N ARG A 110 -18.97 -10.59 4.49
CA ARG A 110 -18.33 -11.89 4.38
C ARG A 110 -16.94 -11.74 3.78
N ILE A 111 -16.77 -10.88 2.75
CA ILE A 111 -15.50 -10.61 2.11
C ILE A 111 -14.61 -9.76 3.03
N ALA A 112 -15.16 -8.69 3.63
CA ALA A 112 -14.40 -7.87 4.56
C ALA A 112 -13.88 -8.68 5.76
N ARG A 113 -14.69 -9.60 6.30
CA ARG A 113 -14.29 -10.52 7.37
C ARG A 113 -13.14 -11.43 6.93
N CYS A 114 -13.25 -12.07 5.76
CA CYS A 114 -12.20 -12.90 5.20
C CYS A 114 -10.85 -12.15 5.09
N VAL A 115 -10.89 -10.90 4.61
CA VAL A 115 -9.69 -10.05 4.52
C VAL A 115 -9.13 -9.73 5.89
N MET A 116 -9.98 -9.35 6.85
CA MET A 116 -9.56 -9.04 8.22
C MET A 116 -8.94 -10.26 8.91
N GLU A 117 -9.54 -11.45 8.75
CA GLU A 117 -9.02 -12.70 9.31
C GLU A 117 -7.66 -13.06 8.69
N ALA A 118 -7.47 -12.83 7.38
CA ALA A 118 -6.20 -13.02 6.71
C ALA A 118 -5.11 -12.06 7.26
N ILE A 119 -5.45 -10.79 7.48
CA ILE A 119 -4.54 -9.80 8.09
C ILE A 119 -4.13 -10.27 9.50
N HIS A 120 -5.07 -10.62 10.36
CA HIS A 120 -4.74 -11.10 11.70
C HIS A 120 -4.01 -12.44 11.71
N SER A 121 -4.31 -13.33 10.77
CA SER A 121 -3.60 -14.60 10.62
C SER A 121 -2.14 -14.40 10.21
N GLY A 122 -1.88 -13.43 9.36
CA GLY A 122 -0.51 -13.05 8.95
C GLY A 122 0.37 -12.66 10.14
N GLU A 123 -0.18 -11.93 11.10
CA GLU A 123 0.49 -11.59 12.35
C GLU A 123 0.53 -12.78 13.33
N LYS A 124 -0.66 -13.27 13.76
CA LYS A 124 -0.78 -14.14 14.93
C LYS A 124 -0.41 -15.59 14.66
N LYS A 125 -0.68 -16.12 13.45
CA LYS A 125 -0.43 -17.50 13.10
C LYS A 125 0.86 -17.70 12.31
N LEU A 126 1.17 -16.78 11.39
CA LEU A 126 2.30 -16.92 10.48
C LEU A 126 3.54 -16.15 10.95
N GLY A 127 3.39 -15.17 11.86
CA GLY A 127 4.50 -14.34 12.32
C GLY A 127 5.17 -13.54 11.20
N PHE A 128 4.44 -13.19 10.15
CA PHE A 128 5.00 -12.50 8.99
C PHE A 128 5.30 -11.04 9.25
N TYR A 129 4.63 -10.43 10.21
CA TYR A 129 4.77 -9.01 10.57
C TYR A 129 4.17 -8.72 11.95
N SER A 130 4.54 -7.58 12.52
CA SER A 130 3.80 -6.92 13.59
C SER A 130 2.80 -5.95 12.98
N LEU A 131 1.52 -6.08 13.34
CA LEU A 131 0.43 -5.26 12.86
C LEU A 131 0.28 -4.01 13.74
N HIS A 132 0.26 -2.82 13.14
CA HIS A 132 0.08 -1.56 13.86
C HIS A 132 -1.28 -0.92 13.60
N ALA A 133 -1.69 -0.83 12.34
CA ALA A 133 -3.00 -0.32 11.97
C ALA A 133 -3.47 -0.92 10.65
N PHE A 134 -4.79 -1.02 10.47
CA PHE A 134 -5.39 -1.36 9.20
C PHE A 134 -6.79 -0.77 9.06
N VAL A 135 -7.23 -0.64 7.82
CA VAL A 135 -8.62 -0.36 7.46
C VAL A 135 -8.96 -1.03 6.13
N ILE A 136 -10.11 -1.68 6.09
CA ILE A 136 -10.69 -2.25 4.90
C ILE A 136 -11.79 -1.31 4.43
N MET A 137 -11.50 -0.57 3.36
CA MET A 137 -12.43 0.34 2.70
C MET A 137 -13.25 -0.41 1.64
N PRO A 138 -14.33 0.15 1.10
CA PRO A 138 -15.19 -0.54 0.14
C PRO A 138 -14.49 -1.11 -1.10
N ASN A 139 -13.35 -0.56 -1.52
CA ASN A 139 -12.65 -0.91 -2.76
C ASN A 139 -11.12 -0.97 -2.62
N HIS A 140 -10.56 -0.69 -1.44
CA HIS A 140 -9.12 -0.72 -1.17
C HIS A 140 -8.84 -0.97 0.31
N ILE A 141 -7.57 -1.20 0.63
CA ILE A 141 -7.11 -1.50 1.98
C ILE A 141 -5.87 -0.66 2.27
N HIS A 142 -5.78 -0.16 3.49
CA HIS A 142 -4.56 0.40 4.06
C HIS A 142 -4.07 -0.50 5.19
N LEU A 143 -2.75 -0.67 5.27
CA LEU A 143 -2.10 -1.53 6.25
C LEU A 143 -0.77 -0.89 6.69
N LEU A 144 -0.55 -0.77 7.99
CA LEU A 144 0.71 -0.36 8.60
C LEU A 144 1.29 -1.53 9.38
N ILE A 145 2.46 -2.00 8.97
CA ILE A 145 3.13 -3.17 9.55
C ILE A 145 4.63 -2.95 9.72
N THR A 146 5.25 -3.70 10.63
CA THR A 146 6.69 -3.95 10.61
C THR A 146 6.90 -5.39 10.13
N PRO A 147 7.39 -5.60 8.88
CA PRO A 147 7.52 -6.93 8.31
C PRO A 147 8.69 -7.70 8.92
N GLY A 148 8.47 -8.97 9.27
CA GLY A 148 9.49 -9.96 9.64
C GLY A 148 9.93 -10.87 8.50
N VAL A 149 9.25 -10.76 7.34
CA VAL A 149 9.56 -11.47 6.11
C VAL A 149 9.50 -10.49 4.93
N PRO A 150 10.05 -10.81 3.75
CA PRO A 150 9.95 -9.93 2.59
C PRO A 150 8.51 -9.48 2.29
N VAL A 151 8.30 -8.19 2.05
CA VAL A 151 6.98 -7.60 1.80
C VAL A 151 6.26 -8.27 0.63
N SER A 152 7.00 -8.72 -0.38
CA SER A 152 6.45 -9.49 -1.49
C SER A 152 5.76 -10.80 -1.02
N ARG A 153 6.34 -11.48 -0.01
CA ARG A 153 5.74 -12.68 0.58
C ARG A 153 4.46 -12.35 1.33
N VAL A 154 4.46 -11.26 2.11
CA VAL A 154 3.27 -10.76 2.80
C VAL A 154 2.15 -10.46 1.80
N MET A 155 2.45 -9.66 0.79
CA MET A 155 1.46 -9.22 -0.21
C MET A 155 0.92 -10.39 -1.06
N ASN A 156 1.80 -11.30 -1.48
CA ASN A 156 1.36 -12.48 -2.24
C ASN A 156 0.46 -13.39 -1.40
N GLY A 157 0.79 -13.57 -0.11
CA GLY A 157 -0.03 -14.34 0.83
C GLY A 157 -1.40 -13.71 1.03
N LEU A 158 -1.44 -12.43 1.40
CA LEU A 158 -2.70 -11.71 1.64
C LEU A 158 -3.58 -11.66 0.39
N LYS A 159 -3.02 -11.20 -0.75
CA LYS A 159 -3.78 -11.11 -2.01
C LYS A 159 -4.25 -12.47 -2.51
N GLY A 160 -3.40 -13.50 -2.43
CA GLY A 160 -3.71 -14.83 -2.94
C GLY A 160 -4.85 -15.51 -2.17
N VAL A 161 -4.77 -15.53 -0.83
CA VAL A 161 -5.79 -16.13 0.02
C VAL A 161 -7.11 -15.38 -0.12
N THR A 162 -7.09 -14.05 0.05
CA THR A 162 -8.32 -13.25 0.05
C THR A 162 -9.00 -13.19 -1.32
N ALA A 163 -8.24 -13.17 -2.43
CA ALA A 163 -8.82 -13.25 -3.77
C ALA A 163 -9.54 -14.57 -4.01
N ARG A 164 -8.95 -15.69 -3.58
CA ARG A 164 -9.55 -17.01 -3.74
C ARG A 164 -10.87 -17.11 -2.98
N GLU A 165 -10.88 -16.73 -1.70
CA GLU A 165 -12.07 -16.80 -0.86
C GLU A 165 -13.15 -15.82 -1.34
N ALA A 166 -12.78 -14.57 -1.65
CA ALA A 166 -13.72 -13.59 -2.18
C ALA A 166 -14.34 -14.03 -3.50
N ASN A 167 -13.54 -14.60 -4.42
CA ASN A 167 -14.05 -15.11 -5.69
C ASN A 167 -14.96 -16.34 -5.51
N CYS A 168 -14.79 -17.14 -4.44
CA CYS A 168 -15.76 -18.17 -4.07
C CYS A 168 -17.09 -17.56 -3.62
N ILE A 169 -17.05 -16.54 -2.76
CA ILE A 169 -18.25 -15.83 -2.26
C ILE A 169 -19.01 -15.15 -3.42
N LEU A 170 -18.28 -14.54 -4.36
CA LEU A 170 -18.84 -13.82 -5.50
C LEU A 170 -19.22 -14.73 -6.69
N HIS A 171 -18.97 -16.04 -6.61
CA HIS A 171 -19.13 -16.99 -7.74
C HIS A 171 -18.34 -16.60 -9.00
N ASN A 172 -17.19 -15.89 -8.83
CA ASN A 172 -16.34 -15.36 -9.89
C ASN A 172 -14.97 -16.07 -9.93
N ARG A 173 -14.92 -17.39 -9.80
CA ARG A 173 -13.67 -18.14 -9.79
C ARG A 173 -12.83 -17.86 -11.03
N GLY A 174 -11.53 -17.65 -10.85
CA GLY A 174 -10.58 -17.36 -11.94
C GLY A 174 -10.54 -15.91 -12.39
N GLN A 175 -11.38 -15.02 -11.85
CA GLN A 175 -11.34 -13.60 -12.19
C GLN A 175 -10.33 -12.84 -11.34
N HIS A 176 -9.81 -11.73 -11.89
CA HIS A 176 -8.95 -10.81 -11.16
C HIS A 176 -9.76 -10.12 -10.05
N PHE A 177 -9.34 -10.31 -8.80
CA PHE A 177 -9.95 -9.65 -7.65
C PHE A 177 -9.17 -8.40 -7.24
N TRP A 178 -7.84 -8.53 -7.08
CA TRP A 178 -6.95 -7.43 -6.72
C TRP A 178 -6.24 -6.86 -7.94
N GLN A 179 -5.98 -5.56 -7.89
CA GLN A 179 -5.02 -4.95 -8.81
C GLN A 179 -3.62 -5.51 -8.52
N ASP A 180 -2.82 -5.77 -9.56
CA ASP A 180 -1.48 -6.36 -9.41
C ASP A 180 -0.56 -5.47 -8.58
N GLU A 181 -0.51 -4.18 -8.91
CA GLU A 181 0.30 -3.22 -8.19
C GLU A 181 -0.29 -2.82 -6.84
N SER A 182 0.60 -2.58 -5.88
CA SER A 182 0.33 -1.99 -4.57
C SER A 182 1.23 -0.78 -4.36
N PHE A 183 0.75 0.19 -3.61
CA PHE A 183 1.57 1.28 -3.11
C PHE A 183 2.22 0.83 -1.81
N ASP A 184 3.50 1.12 -1.65
CA ASP A 184 4.25 0.93 -0.42
C ASP A 184 5.08 2.17 -0.11
N HIS A 185 5.17 2.49 1.17
CA HIS A 185 5.91 3.63 1.67
C HIS A 185 6.63 3.24 2.98
N TRP A 186 7.94 3.41 2.99
CA TRP A 186 8.75 3.22 4.17
C TRP A 186 8.58 4.39 5.15
N VAL A 187 8.21 4.08 6.38
CA VAL A 187 8.04 5.04 7.48
C VAL A 187 9.41 5.36 8.09
N ARG A 188 9.77 6.62 8.12
CA ARG A 188 11.11 7.09 8.48
C ARG A 188 11.25 7.62 9.89
N THR A 189 10.16 8.11 10.47
CA THR A 189 10.15 8.75 11.80
C THR A 189 8.93 8.32 12.60
N SER A 190 9.02 8.41 13.94
CA SER A 190 7.87 8.17 14.82
C SER A 190 6.70 9.12 14.52
N THR A 191 6.98 10.38 14.27
CA THR A 191 5.94 11.37 13.92
C THR A 191 5.23 11.01 12.60
N GLU A 192 5.95 10.45 11.64
CA GLU A 192 5.36 9.95 10.40
C GLU A 192 4.51 8.69 10.66
N PHE A 193 5.00 7.80 11.53
CA PHE A 193 4.28 6.62 11.97
C PHE A 193 2.92 6.98 12.58
N ASP A 194 2.92 7.86 13.57
CA ASP A 194 1.69 8.30 14.26
C ASP A 194 0.69 8.95 13.28
N ARG A 195 1.22 9.74 12.34
CA ARG A 195 0.40 10.39 11.31
C ARG A 195 -0.22 9.39 10.34
N ILE A 196 0.52 8.37 9.94
CA ILE A 196 0.01 7.32 9.06
C ILE A 196 -1.01 6.46 9.80
N GLN A 197 -0.75 6.10 11.05
CA GLN A 197 -1.71 5.36 11.86
C GLN A 197 -3.03 6.13 11.98
N ALA A 198 -2.98 7.39 12.40
CA ALA A 198 -4.16 8.24 12.50
C ALA A 198 -4.88 8.41 11.15
N TYR A 199 -4.13 8.50 10.05
CA TYR A 199 -4.67 8.55 8.69
C TYR A 199 -5.46 7.28 8.35
N ILE A 200 -4.92 6.10 8.62
CA ILE A 200 -5.56 4.80 8.39
C ILE A 200 -6.88 4.72 9.17
N GLU A 201 -6.83 5.02 10.46
CA GLU A 201 -7.97 4.91 11.36
C GLU A 201 -9.08 5.92 11.03
N ARG A 202 -8.72 7.12 10.58
CA ARG A 202 -9.68 8.18 10.18
C ARG A 202 -10.19 8.07 8.74
N ASN A 203 -9.67 7.14 7.95
CA ASN A 203 -10.03 7.01 6.54
C ASN A 203 -11.54 6.84 6.32
N PRO A 204 -12.28 6.00 7.08
CA PRO A 204 -13.73 5.85 6.93
C PRO A 204 -14.52 7.13 7.23
N VAL A 205 -14.04 7.94 8.18
CA VAL A 205 -14.64 9.27 8.48
C VAL A 205 -14.38 10.24 7.33
N SER A 206 -13.16 10.26 6.80
CA SER A 206 -12.80 11.10 5.65
C SER A 206 -13.60 10.74 4.39
N ALA A 207 -13.97 9.47 4.24
CA ALA A 207 -14.84 8.96 3.18
C ALA A 207 -16.34 9.12 3.49
N GLN A 208 -16.70 9.73 4.62
CA GLN A 208 -18.09 9.94 5.08
C GLN A 208 -18.91 8.65 5.23
N LEU A 209 -18.25 7.53 5.54
CA LEU A 209 -18.90 6.24 5.78
C LEU A 209 -19.42 6.11 7.21
N VAL A 210 -18.76 6.76 8.16
CA VAL A 210 -19.08 6.82 9.58
C VAL A 210 -18.73 8.18 10.15
N SER A 211 -19.26 8.51 11.35
CA SER A 211 -18.98 9.78 12.03
C SER A 211 -17.71 9.72 12.88
N LYS A 212 -17.35 8.54 13.38
CA LYS A 212 -16.18 8.30 14.22
C LYS A 212 -15.42 7.05 13.76
N PRO A 213 -14.08 7.02 13.90
CA PRO A 213 -13.26 5.87 13.49
C PRO A 213 -13.71 4.55 14.11
N GLU A 214 -14.15 4.58 15.37
CA GLU A 214 -14.51 3.39 16.14
C GLU A 214 -15.83 2.73 15.67
N GLU A 215 -16.61 3.44 14.87
CA GLU A 215 -17.87 2.95 14.30
C GLU A 215 -17.64 2.07 13.05
N TRP A 216 -16.43 2.11 12.46
CA TRP A 216 -16.11 1.30 11.29
C TRP A 216 -15.59 -0.09 11.69
N PRO A 217 -16.37 -1.16 11.50
CA PRO A 217 -16.05 -2.47 12.06
C PRO A 217 -14.82 -3.14 11.41
N TRP A 218 -14.42 -2.68 10.25
CA TRP A 218 -13.33 -3.25 9.44
C TRP A 218 -12.02 -2.47 9.57
N SER A 219 -11.70 -2.03 10.78
CA SER A 219 -10.54 -1.19 11.07
C SER A 219 -9.94 -1.54 12.43
N SER A 220 -8.65 -1.24 12.60
CA SER A 220 -7.96 -1.34 13.90
C SER A 220 -8.53 -0.39 14.96
N ALA A 221 -9.25 0.67 14.58
CA ALA A 221 -9.91 1.60 15.49
C ALA A 221 -11.24 1.07 16.05
N ALA A 222 -11.80 -0.01 15.50
CA ALA A 222 -13.11 -0.51 15.88
C ALA A 222 -13.17 -0.92 17.36
N ARG A 223 -14.16 -0.39 18.10
CA ARG A 223 -14.41 -0.78 19.49
C ARG A 223 -15.24 -2.06 19.62
N ILE A 224 -15.98 -2.41 18.58
CA ILE A 224 -16.84 -3.60 18.56
C ILE A 224 -16.10 -4.66 17.76
N ALA A 225 -15.71 -5.75 18.43
CA ALA A 225 -15.14 -6.89 17.74
C ALA A 225 -16.20 -7.44 16.75
N PRO A 226 -15.82 -7.71 15.48
CA PRO A 226 -16.78 -8.18 14.46
C PRO A 226 -17.44 -9.53 14.77
N HIS A 227 -16.99 -10.25 15.80
CA HIS A 227 -17.65 -11.46 16.33
C HIS A 227 -19.01 -11.18 16.97
N SER A 228 -19.30 -9.94 17.35
CA SER A 228 -20.60 -9.58 17.93
C SER A 228 -21.65 -9.18 16.88
N LEU A 229 -21.28 -9.06 15.62
CA LEU A 229 -22.19 -8.97 14.48
C LEU A 229 -22.68 -10.37 14.12
N SER A 230 -23.30 -11.04 15.10
CA SER A 230 -24.10 -12.24 14.89
C SER A 230 -25.19 -11.88 13.87
N LEU A 231 -25.14 -12.57 12.76
CA LEU A 231 -26.09 -12.55 11.66
C LEU A 231 -27.54 -12.44 12.17
N ARG A 232 -28.11 -11.24 12.11
CA ARG A 232 -29.54 -11.13 11.86
C ARG A 232 -29.67 -11.21 10.34
N LEU A 233 -29.73 -12.43 9.85
CA LEU A 233 -30.27 -12.77 8.55
C LEU A 233 -31.78 -12.91 8.81
N ASP A 234 -32.52 -11.85 8.57
CA ASP A 234 -33.95 -11.92 8.26
C ASP A 234 -34.12 -12.05 6.76
#